data_21b8a001c9e32cc33ea1e63a284895b9
#
_entry.id   21b8a001c9e32cc33ea1e63a284895b9
#
_cell.length_a   1.000
_cell.length_b   1.000
_cell.length_c   1.000
_cell.angle_alpha   90.00
_cell.angle_beta   90.00
_cell.angle_gamma   90.00
#
_symmetry.space_group_name_H-M   'P 1'
#
loop_
_entity.id
_entity.type
_entity.pdbx_description
1 polymer ?
#
loop_
_entity_poly.entity_id
_entity_poly.type
_entity_poly.pdbx_seq_one_letter_code
_entity_poly.pdbx_strand_id
1 'polypeptide(L)'
;MVVAGAADAIVPVGSSARFYAAYIPHAEVTIFPGDVGHYVFLADCTEAGRATLPALCLDAPSVDRDAIHAKTTDLAEAYFARHLR
;
A
#
# COMPACT_ATOMS: atom_id res chain seq x y z
N MET A 1 -5.14 11.29 -3.20
CA MET A 1 -3.94 10.42 -3.15
C MET A 1 -4.37 8.96 -3.19
N VAL A 2 -3.70 8.17 -3.98
CA VAL A 2 -3.93 6.72 -4.09
C VAL A 2 -2.60 6.01 -3.89
N VAL A 3 -2.56 5.00 -3.04
CA VAL A 3 -1.39 4.12 -2.88
C VAL A 3 -1.82 2.67 -3.10
N ALA A 4 -0.96 1.89 -3.71
CA ALA A 4 -1.23 0.48 -3.99
C ALA A 4 0.07 -0.32 -4.08
N GLY A 5 -0.04 -1.64 -3.95
CA GLY A 5 1.05 -2.57 -4.17
C GLY A 5 0.96 -3.20 -5.57
N ALA A 6 2.08 -3.27 -6.27
CA ALA A 6 2.12 -3.80 -7.64
C ALA A 6 1.69 -5.28 -7.72
N ALA A 7 1.87 -6.04 -6.64
CA ALA A 7 1.50 -7.46 -6.55
C ALA A 7 0.16 -7.70 -5.85
N ASP A 8 -0.69 -6.67 -5.74
CA ASP A 8 -2.02 -6.81 -5.15
C ASP A 8 -2.90 -7.71 -6.04
N ALA A 9 -3.18 -8.92 -5.56
CA ALA A 9 -4.01 -9.89 -6.25
C ALA A 9 -5.49 -9.80 -5.86
N ILE A 10 -5.81 -9.07 -4.80
CA ILE A 10 -7.20 -8.88 -4.31
C ILE A 10 -7.84 -7.69 -5.03
N VAL A 11 -7.11 -6.57 -5.11
CA VAL A 11 -7.54 -5.36 -5.81
C VAL A 11 -6.43 -4.98 -6.81
N PRO A 12 -6.39 -5.63 -7.99
CA PRO A 12 -5.31 -5.42 -8.94
C PRO A 12 -5.17 -3.97 -9.38
N VAL A 13 -3.93 -3.48 -9.48
CA VAL A 13 -3.65 -2.07 -9.81
C VAL A 13 -4.22 -1.64 -11.17
N GLY A 14 -4.32 -2.56 -12.13
CA GLY A 14 -4.88 -2.26 -13.45
C GLY A 14 -6.34 -1.84 -13.41
N SER A 15 -7.15 -2.49 -12.57
CA SER A 15 -8.58 -2.22 -12.41
C SER A 15 -8.92 -1.29 -11.25
N SER A 16 -7.94 -0.87 -10.46
CA SER A 16 -8.14 0.00 -9.30
C SER A 16 -7.26 1.24 -9.34
N ALA A 17 -6.02 1.19 -8.86
CA ALA A 17 -5.18 2.37 -8.75
C ALA A 17 -4.97 3.08 -10.10
N ARG A 18 -4.70 2.34 -11.17
CA ARG A 18 -4.53 2.90 -12.52
C ARG A 18 -5.85 3.41 -13.08
N PHE A 19 -6.96 2.76 -12.76
CA PHE A 19 -8.28 3.23 -13.14
C PHE A 19 -8.57 4.59 -12.50
N TYR A 20 -8.37 4.71 -11.19
CA TYR A 20 -8.58 5.99 -10.50
C TYR A 20 -7.63 7.08 -11.01
N ALA A 21 -6.38 6.73 -11.31
CA ALA A 21 -5.44 7.68 -11.90
C ALA A 21 -5.92 8.25 -13.23
N ALA A 22 -6.59 7.42 -14.05
CA ALA A 22 -7.10 7.83 -15.35
C ALA A 22 -8.37 8.71 -15.27
N TYR A 23 -9.21 8.50 -14.26
CA TYR A 23 -10.54 9.12 -14.19
C TYR A 23 -10.68 10.21 -13.13
N ILE A 24 -9.79 10.30 -12.17
CA ILE A 24 -9.82 11.36 -11.15
C ILE A 24 -8.82 12.45 -11.55
N PRO A 25 -9.29 13.68 -11.87
CA PRO A 25 -8.38 14.79 -12.19
C PRO A 25 -7.41 15.05 -11.04
N HIS A 26 -6.14 15.23 -11.38
CA HIS A 26 -5.06 15.54 -10.43
C HIS A 26 -4.84 14.47 -9.35
N ALA A 27 -5.24 13.23 -9.59
CA ALA A 27 -4.95 12.13 -8.67
C ALA A 27 -3.44 11.91 -8.56
N GLU A 28 -2.93 11.90 -7.33
CA GLU A 28 -1.54 11.53 -7.05
C GLU A 28 -1.51 10.06 -6.69
N VAL A 29 -0.83 9.26 -7.50
CA VAL A 29 -0.81 7.80 -7.40
C VAL A 29 0.61 7.31 -7.17
N THR A 30 0.78 6.48 -6.15
CA THR A 30 2.04 5.77 -5.89
C THR A 30 1.76 4.27 -5.86
N ILE A 31 2.44 3.54 -6.73
CA ILE A 31 2.38 2.07 -6.77
C ILE A 31 3.72 1.55 -6.28
N PHE A 32 3.73 0.88 -5.12
CA PHE A 32 4.93 0.24 -4.60
C PHE A 32 5.29 -0.97 -5.47
N PRO A 33 6.50 -0.99 -6.05
CA PRO A 33 6.89 -2.00 -7.03
C PRO A 33 7.21 -3.36 -6.40
N GLY A 34 7.41 -4.37 -7.24
CA GLY A 34 7.83 -5.70 -6.82
C GLY A 34 6.70 -6.49 -6.16
N ASP A 35 7.02 -7.14 -5.06
CA ASP A 35 6.15 -8.12 -4.42
C ASP A 35 5.18 -7.51 -3.37
N VAL A 36 5.00 -6.21 -3.37
CA VAL A 36 4.10 -5.52 -2.43
C VAL A 36 2.65 -5.88 -2.74
N GLY A 37 2.02 -6.60 -1.81
CA GLY A 37 0.67 -7.12 -1.95
C GLY A 37 -0.39 -6.29 -1.21
N HIS A 38 -1.61 -6.84 -1.19
CA HIS A 38 -2.78 -6.15 -0.65
C HIS A 38 -2.69 -5.85 0.84
N TYR A 39 -2.23 -6.83 1.63
CA TYR A 39 -2.28 -6.76 3.09
C TYR A 39 -1.09 -6.04 3.72
N VAL A 40 -0.14 -5.56 2.93
CA VAL A 40 1.04 -4.82 3.44
C VAL A 40 0.64 -3.58 4.26
N PHE A 41 -0.50 -2.98 3.94
CA PHE A 41 -0.99 -1.76 4.60
C PHE A 41 -1.67 -2.02 5.94
N LEU A 42 -1.91 -3.26 6.31
CA LEU A 42 -2.38 -3.62 7.64
C LEU A 42 -1.26 -3.46 8.66
N ALA A 43 -1.63 -3.25 9.93
CA ALA A 43 -0.67 -3.18 11.01
C ALA A 43 0.16 -4.46 11.11
N ASP A 44 1.35 -4.34 11.70
CA ASP A 44 2.19 -5.50 11.98
C ASP A 44 1.46 -6.48 12.91
N CYS A 45 1.59 -7.75 12.59
CA CYS A 45 1.01 -8.80 13.40
C CYS A 45 1.92 -9.20 14.56
N THR A 46 1.31 -9.71 15.62
CA THR A 46 2.03 -10.42 16.68
C THR A 46 2.57 -11.75 16.15
N GLU A 47 3.45 -12.40 16.91
CA GLU A 47 3.95 -13.73 16.56
C GLU A 47 2.79 -14.73 16.42
N ALA A 48 1.83 -14.70 17.36
CA ALA A 48 0.63 -15.53 17.30
C ALA A 48 -0.22 -15.24 16.05
N GLY A 49 -0.35 -13.98 15.67
CA GLY A 49 -1.07 -13.58 14.46
C GLY A 49 -0.40 -14.11 13.19
N ARG A 50 0.92 -14.04 13.10
CA ARG A 50 1.68 -14.59 11.96
C ARG A 50 1.52 -16.11 11.83
N ALA A 51 1.45 -16.82 12.95
CA ALA A 51 1.25 -18.27 12.97
C ALA A 51 -0.18 -18.66 12.57
N THR A 52 -1.18 -17.86 12.99
CA THR A 52 -2.60 -18.18 12.82
C THR A 52 -3.18 -17.66 11.51
N LEU A 53 -2.73 -16.48 11.06
CA LEU A 53 -3.24 -15.78 9.88
C LEU A 53 -2.11 -15.39 8.92
N PRO A 54 -1.33 -16.36 8.41
CA PRO A 54 -0.17 -16.05 7.58
C PRO A 54 -0.54 -15.29 6.31
N ALA A 55 -1.70 -15.52 5.73
CA ALA A 55 -2.14 -14.82 4.52
C ALA A 55 -2.27 -13.30 4.72
N LEU A 56 -2.61 -12.85 5.93
CA LEU A 56 -2.76 -11.43 6.26
C LEU A 56 -1.48 -10.82 6.83
N CYS A 57 -0.64 -11.62 7.46
CA CYS A 57 0.45 -11.17 8.32
C CYS A 57 1.84 -11.31 7.68
N LEU A 58 2.02 -12.24 6.74
CA LEU A 58 3.31 -12.50 6.13
C LEU A 58 3.39 -11.87 4.74
N ASP A 59 4.45 -11.13 4.51
CA ASP A 59 4.79 -10.55 3.22
C ASP A 59 5.86 -11.40 2.52
N ALA A 60 6.04 -11.20 1.22
CA ALA A 60 7.17 -11.79 0.49
C ALA A 60 8.51 -11.39 1.14
N PRO A 61 9.55 -12.21 1.07
CA PRO A 61 10.85 -11.92 1.71
C PRO A 61 11.48 -10.59 1.27
N SER A 62 11.17 -10.12 0.07
CA SER A 62 11.67 -8.85 -0.48
C SER A 62 10.94 -7.63 0.08
N VAL A 63 9.85 -7.81 0.83
CA VAL A 63 9.00 -6.72 1.31
C VAL A 63 9.24 -6.47 2.79
N ASP A 64 9.53 -5.21 3.12
CA ASP A 64 9.58 -4.70 4.49
C ASP A 64 8.32 -3.88 4.74
N ARG A 65 7.38 -4.45 5.50
CA ARG A 65 6.08 -3.83 5.80
C ARG A 65 6.25 -2.51 6.52
N ASP A 66 7.17 -2.42 7.47
CA ASP A 66 7.42 -1.19 8.23
C ASP A 66 7.96 -0.07 7.33
N ALA A 67 8.83 -0.41 6.38
CA ALA A 67 9.34 0.55 5.40
C ALA A 67 8.22 1.08 4.48
N ILE A 68 7.31 0.21 4.06
CA ILE A 68 6.14 0.63 3.27
C ILE A 68 5.22 1.54 4.08
N HIS A 69 4.99 1.23 5.36
CA HIS A 69 4.21 2.11 6.25
C HIS A 69 4.85 3.48 6.41
N ALA A 70 6.16 3.54 6.65
CA ALA A 70 6.89 4.79 6.77
C ALA A 70 6.78 5.64 5.51
N LYS A 71 6.97 5.02 4.34
CA LYS A 71 6.84 5.71 3.06
C LYS A 71 5.42 6.20 2.80
N THR A 72 4.42 5.40 3.13
CA THR A 72 3.00 5.79 3.00
C THR A 72 2.68 6.98 3.91
N THR A 73 3.20 6.98 5.13
CA THR A 73 3.05 8.11 6.07
C THR A 73 3.69 9.37 5.50
N ASP A 74 4.90 9.30 4.99
CA ASP A 74 5.58 10.44 4.37
C ASP A 74 4.78 11.01 3.20
N LEU A 75 4.26 10.15 2.34
CA LEU A 75 3.43 10.55 1.20
C LEU A 75 2.14 11.23 1.66
N ALA A 76 1.49 10.69 2.70
CA ALA A 76 0.26 11.26 3.24
C ALA A 76 0.50 12.63 3.88
N GLU A 77 1.56 12.76 4.68
CA GLU A 77 1.93 14.04 5.31
C GLU A 77 2.21 15.10 4.26
N ALA A 78 3.01 14.78 3.24
CA ALA A 78 3.33 15.70 2.16
C ALA A 78 2.07 16.12 1.38
N TYR A 79 1.18 15.16 1.10
CA TYR A 79 -0.08 15.44 0.41
C TYR A 79 -0.96 16.39 1.22
N PHE A 80 -1.18 16.11 2.49
CA PHE A 80 -2.02 16.95 3.34
C PHE A 80 -1.40 18.33 3.58
N ALA A 81 -0.08 18.44 3.70
CA ALA A 81 0.58 19.73 3.81
C ALA A 81 0.33 20.63 2.59
N ARG A 82 0.19 20.05 1.39
CA ARG A 82 -0.11 20.81 0.17
C ARG A 82 -1.59 21.16 0.03
N HIS A 83 -2.50 20.36 0.56
CA HIS A 83 -3.94 20.46 0.27
C HIS A 83 -4.79 20.96 1.46
N LEU A 84 -4.30 20.85 2.69
CA LEU A 84 -5.00 21.30 3.90
C LEU A 84 -4.32 22.56 4.46
N ARG A 85 -4.64 23.68 3.90
CA ARG A 85 -4.10 24.98 4.33
C ARG A 85 -5.19 25.88 4.90
#